data_746e9863d7d1aaab0aab99208afa514b
#
_entry.id   746e9863d7d1aaab0aab99208afa514b
#
_cell.length_a   1.000
_cell.length_b   1.000
_cell.length_c   1.000
_cell.angle_alpha   90.00
_cell.angle_beta   90.00
_cell.angle_gamma   90.00
#
_symmetry.space_group_name_H-M   'P 1'
#
loop_
_entity.id
_entity.type
_entity.pdbx_description
1 polymer ?
#
loop_
_entity_poly.entity_id
_entity_poly.type
_entity_poly.pdbx_seq_one_letter_code
_entity_poly.pdbx_strand_id
1 'polypeptide(L)'
;MSKIIGIDLGTTNSCVAVMEGGKPTVIANTEGARTTPSVVAFTKTGERLVGEPAKRQAVTNAEKTISSIKRDMGTDRGRTIDGKKYSPQQISAMILQKLKADAESYLGEKVTEAVITVPAYFNDAQRQATKDAGKIAGLDVKRIINEPTAAALAYGLDNEKEQKIMVYDLGGGTFDVSIIEIGDGVIEVLATNGDTHLGGDDFDNKIIQWMLDEFKKAEGVDLSGDKMAMQRLKEAAEKAKKELSSAMTSNINLPFITATAEGPKHFDMNLTRAKFDELTRDLVDKTAIPVQNAMKDAGLNYSDLGQVLLVGGSTRIPAVQDKVRALTGKEPSKSLNPDECVAIGASIQGGKLAGDAGAGDILLLDVTPLSLSIETMGGVATRLIERNTTIPTKKSQIFSTAADNQTAVDINVVQGERQFAKDNKSLGQFRLDGIAPAPRGIPQIEVTFDIDANGIVNVSAKDLGTGKEQHITITAGSNMSDSDIEKAVKEAAEFEAQDKKRKEAIEARNEADSFVFQTEKALNEVGDKVPESDKTQVQADLEAVKAILERTKDQEMSDSDVDELKAAKEKLTQSAQSVFTKMYEQAAQAQQGAQGAGPDMNAQAGGSNAGSSADDDVIDGDFREV
;
A
#
# COMPACT_ATOMS: atom_id res chain seq x y z
N MET A 1 9.79 -23.47 3.40
CA MET A 1 10.48 -22.16 3.50
C MET A 1 9.39 -21.13 3.68
N SER A 2 9.58 -20.12 4.54
CA SER A 2 8.59 -19.04 4.69
C SER A 2 8.44 -18.29 3.36
N LYS A 3 7.21 -17.93 3.02
CA LYS A 3 6.92 -17.14 1.83
C LYS A 3 7.41 -15.70 2.04
N ILE A 4 8.08 -15.13 1.05
CA ILE A 4 8.44 -13.71 1.02
C ILE A 4 7.38 -12.98 0.19
N ILE A 5 6.63 -12.08 0.83
CA ILE A 5 5.61 -11.29 0.13
C ILE A 5 6.21 -10.06 -0.53
N GLY A 6 5.64 -9.67 -1.67
CA GLY A 6 5.94 -8.41 -2.34
C GLY A 6 4.88 -7.36 -2.01
N ILE A 7 5.30 -6.20 -1.53
CA ILE A 7 4.40 -5.12 -1.13
C ILE A 7 4.69 -3.87 -1.94
N ASP A 8 3.67 -3.36 -2.61
CA ASP A 8 3.60 -1.97 -3.06
C ASP A 8 2.98 -1.12 -1.94
N LEU A 9 3.81 -0.35 -1.26
CA LEU A 9 3.37 0.61 -0.24
C LEU A 9 3.05 1.95 -0.90
N GLY A 10 1.91 2.05 -1.59
CA GLY A 10 1.53 3.23 -2.36
C GLY A 10 1.04 4.41 -1.51
N THR A 11 1.07 5.63 -2.07
CA THR A 11 0.60 6.85 -1.38
C THR A 11 -0.91 6.79 -1.10
N THR A 12 -1.69 6.35 -2.07
CA THR A 12 -3.16 6.33 -2.01
C THR A 12 -3.69 4.92 -1.76
N ASN A 13 -3.17 3.93 -2.47
CA ASN A 13 -3.52 2.52 -2.32
C ASN A 13 -2.25 1.70 -2.24
N SER A 14 -2.29 0.63 -1.47
CA SER A 14 -1.22 -0.37 -1.36
C SER A 14 -1.70 -1.71 -1.89
N CYS A 15 -0.77 -2.55 -2.33
CA CYS A 15 -1.05 -3.85 -2.91
C CYS A 15 -0.06 -4.89 -2.37
N VAL A 16 -0.49 -6.13 -2.19
CA VAL A 16 0.37 -7.23 -1.77
C VAL A 16 0.23 -8.41 -2.72
N ALA A 17 1.35 -9.04 -3.04
CA ALA A 17 1.41 -10.20 -3.91
C ALA A 17 2.41 -11.23 -3.37
N VAL A 18 2.30 -12.46 -3.85
CA VAL A 18 3.18 -13.58 -3.47
C VAL A 18 3.43 -14.49 -4.67
N MET A 19 4.56 -15.20 -4.66
CA MET A 19 4.81 -16.27 -5.63
C MET A 19 4.10 -17.56 -5.19
N GLU A 20 3.23 -18.07 -6.06
CA GLU A 20 2.53 -19.35 -5.85
C GLU A 20 2.56 -20.20 -7.13
N GLY A 21 2.96 -21.45 -6.99
CA GLY A 21 3.04 -22.37 -8.15
C GLY A 21 3.91 -21.86 -9.29
N GLY A 22 4.92 -21.05 -8.99
CA GLY A 22 5.82 -20.45 -9.99
C GLY A 22 5.24 -19.22 -10.69
N LYS A 23 4.13 -18.67 -10.21
CA LYS A 23 3.50 -17.45 -10.76
C LYS A 23 3.24 -16.41 -9.67
N PRO A 24 3.36 -15.11 -9.99
CA PRO A 24 2.99 -14.07 -9.06
C PRO A 24 1.47 -13.95 -8.94
N THR A 25 0.96 -13.92 -7.72
CA THR A 25 -0.47 -13.82 -7.40
C THR A 25 -0.72 -12.63 -6.49
N VAL A 26 -1.60 -11.73 -6.90
CA VAL A 26 -2.05 -10.62 -6.04
C VAL A 26 -3.04 -11.14 -5.02
N ILE A 27 -2.77 -10.86 -3.76
CA ILE A 27 -3.60 -11.27 -2.63
C ILE A 27 -4.75 -10.25 -2.46
N ALA A 28 -5.99 -10.75 -2.48
CA ALA A 28 -7.15 -9.93 -2.11
C ALA A 28 -7.16 -9.70 -0.59
N ASN A 29 -7.53 -8.49 -0.18
CA ASN A 29 -7.69 -8.18 1.24
C ASN A 29 -8.97 -8.81 1.80
N THR A 30 -9.18 -8.71 3.12
CA THR A 30 -10.35 -9.25 3.81
C THR A 30 -11.67 -8.64 3.35
N GLU A 31 -11.64 -7.48 2.71
CA GLU A 31 -12.78 -6.83 2.08
C GLU A 31 -13.04 -7.29 0.62
N GLY A 32 -12.23 -8.24 0.11
CA GLY A 32 -12.32 -8.79 -1.24
C GLY A 32 -11.69 -7.93 -2.34
N ALA A 33 -11.06 -6.81 -1.99
CA ALA A 33 -10.40 -5.93 -2.95
C ALA A 33 -8.93 -6.33 -3.16
N ARG A 34 -8.41 -6.11 -4.38
CA ARG A 34 -7.00 -6.42 -4.73
C ARG A 34 -6.02 -5.31 -4.32
N THR A 35 -6.54 -4.15 -3.95
CA THR A 35 -5.77 -3.03 -3.38
C THR A 35 -6.41 -2.58 -2.08
N THR A 36 -5.59 -2.06 -1.16
CA THR A 36 -6.01 -1.57 0.14
C THR A 36 -5.74 -0.07 0.22
N PRO A 37 -6.72 0.79 0.53
CA PRO A 37 -6.47 2.21 0.74
C PRO A 37 -5.39 2.45 1.79
N SER A 38 -4.40 3.30 1.49
CA SER A 38 -3.33 3.69 2.42
C SER A 38 -3.85 4.74 3.42
N VAL A 39 -4.90 4.38 4.15
CA VAL A 39 -5.61 5.23 5.10
C VAL A 39 -5.64 4.57 6.48
N VAL A 40 -5.32 5.35 7.51
CA VAL A 40 -5.38 4.94 8.92
C VAL A 40 -6.28 5.90 9.67
N ALA A 41 -7.16 5.38 10.50
CA ALA A 41 -8.01 6.19 11.36
C ALA A 41 -8.05 5.67 12.79
N PHE A 42 -8.32 6.58 13.73
CA PHE A 42 -8.50 6.25 15.14
C PHE A 42 -9.92 6.64 15.54
N THR A 43 -10.68 5.69 16.05
CA THR A 43 -12.05 5.92 16.51
C THR A 43 -12.08 6.73 17.82
N LYS A 44 -13.26 7.13 18.26
CA LYS A 44 -13.45 7.81 19.56
C LYS A 44 -13.09 6.89 20.76
N THR A 45 -13.18 5.59 20.56
CA THR A 45 -12.83 4.56 21.57
C THR A 45 -11.34 4.18 21.54
N GLY A 46 -10.53 4.82 20.67
CA GLY A 46 -9.10 4.53 20.53
C GLY A 46 -8.78 3.35 19.60
N GLU A 47 -9.79 2.76 18.97
CA GLU A 47 -9.59 1.70 17.99
C GLU A 47 -8.88 2.21 16.75
N ARG A 48 -7.99 1.40 16.20
CA ARG A 48 -7.27 1.67 14.96
C ARG A 48 -7.96 0.97 13.77
N LEU A 49 -8.36 1.75 12.80
CA LEU A 49 -8.90 1.27 11.52
C LEU A 49 -7.86 1.49 10.42
N VAL A 50 -7.74 0.55 9.50
CA VAL A 50 -6.81 0.63 8.36
C VAL A 50 -7.53 0.19 7.09
N GLY A 51 -7.21 0.84 5.97
CA GLY A 51 -7.77 0.50 4.67
C GLY A 51 -9.17 1.06 4.43
N GLU A 52 -10.02 0.25 3.83
CA GLU A 52 -11.39 0.64 3.47
C GLU A 52 -12.24 1.05 4.69
N PRO A 53 -12.21 0.35 5.83
CA PRO A 53 -12.91 0.80 7.04
C PRO A 53 -12.49 2.20 7.51
N ALA A 54 -11.19 2.51 7.45
CA ALA A 54 -10.69 3.84 7.78
C ALA A 54 -11.16 4.90 6.78
N LYS A 55 -11.18 4.59 5.48
CA LYS A 55 -11.62 5.49 4.41
C LYS A 55 -13.11 5.81 4.53
N ARG A 56 -13.97 4.82 4.76
CA ARG A 56 -15.43 4.99 4.85
C ARG A 56 -15.89 5.95 5.94
N GLN A 57 -15.19 5.99 7.07
CA GLN A 57 -15.57 6.86 8.20
C GLN A 57 -14.87 8.23 8.17
N ALA A 58 -14.03 8.51 7.17
CA ALA A 58 -13.20 9.71 7.10
C ALA A 58 -14.01 11.02 7.17
N VAL A 59 -15.19 11.07 6.55
CA VAL A 59 -16.07 12.26 6.58
C VAL A 59 -16.50 12.61 8.01
N THR A 60 -16.86 11.61 8.80
CA THR A 60 -17.36 11.82 10.18
C THR A 60 -16.24 11.90 11.21
N ASN A 61 -15.00 11.58 10.83
CA ASN A 61 -13.84 11.52 11.70
C ASN A 61 -12.56 12.07 10.99
N ALA A 62 -12.70 13.18 10.29
CA ALA A 62 -11.63 13.75 9.47
C ALA A 62 -10.36 14.09 10.28
N GLU A 63 -10.50 14.54 11.52
CA GLU A 63 -9.38 14.93 12.39
C GLU A 63 -8.48 13.76 12.81
N LYS A 64 -9.05 12.55 12.93
CA LYS A 64 -8.34 11.34 13.35
C LYS A 64 -8.12 10.36 12.19
N THR A 65 -8.32 10.80 10.94
CA THR A 65 -8.10 10.01 9.73
C THR A 65 -6.90 10.55 8.97
N ILE A 66 -5.94 9.66 8.68
CA ILE A 66 -4.66 9.98 8.07
C ILE A 66 -4.61 9.32 6.71
N SER A 67 -4.37 10.11 5.67
CA SER A 67 -4.14 9.65 4.28
C SER A 67 -2.84 10.25 3.74
N SER A 68 -2.30 9.66 2.67
CA SER A 68 -1.12 10.15 1.93
C SER A 68 0.15 10.34 2.79
N ILE A 69 0.30 9.56 3.87
CA ILE A 69 1.42 9.67 4.81
C ILE A 69 2.78 9.40 4.16
N LYS A 70 2.80 8.65 3.05
CA LYS A 70 4.03 8.35 2.28
C LYS A 70 4.76 9.61 1.82
N ARG A 71 4.03 10.71 1.58
CA ARG A 71 4.62 12.02 1.23
C ARG A 71 5.46 12.63 2.35
N ASP A 72 5.23 12.23 3.60
CA ASP A 72 5.97 12.71 4.77
C ASP A 72 7.10 11.75 5.19
N MET A 73 7.30 10.62 4.49
CA MET A 73 8.39 9.68 4.79
C MET A 73 9.76 10.36 4.73
N GLY A 74 10.63 10.01 5.67
CA GLY A 74 11.94 10.65 5.80
C GLY A 74 11.90 12.07 6.36
N THR A 75 10.76 12.50 6.93
CA THR A 75 10.60 13.79 7.61
C THR A 75 10.09 13.57 9.05
N ASP A 76 10.12 14.64 9.86
CA ASP A 76 9.55 14.68 11.22
C ASP A 76 8.06 15.06 11.27
N ARG A 77 7.42 15.18 10.12
CA ARG A 77 6.01 15.58 9.95
C ARG A 77 5.05 14.45 10.34
N GLY A 78 5.06 14.06 11.62
CA GLY A 78 4.11 13.11 12.18
C GLY A 78 2.70 13.69 12.31
N ARG A 79 1.80 12.87 12.84
CA ARG A 79 0.41 13.26 13.18
C ARG A 79 0.19 13.09 14.67
N THR A 80 -0.47 14.08 15.29
CA THR A 80 -0.83 13.99 16.72
C THR A 80 -2.29 13.60 16.82
N ILE A 81 -2.55 12.46 17.45
CA ILE A 81 -3.89 11.91 17.68
C ILE A 81 -4.04 11.69 19.20
N ASP A 82 -5.04 12.29 19.80
CA ASP A 82 -5.34 12.21 21.25
C ASP A 82 -4.10 12.47 22.13
N GLY A 83 -3.28 13.46 21.74
CA GLY A 83 -2.05 13.83 22.46
C GLY A 83 -0.83 12.93 22.19
N LYS A 84 -0.98 11.81 21.48
CA LYS A 84 0.14 10.95 21.06
C LYS A 84 0.61 11.34 19.65
N LYS A 85 1.91 11.60 19.49
CA LYS A 85 2.53 11.86 18.17
C LYS A 85 2.91 10.53 17.52
N TYR A 86 2.44 10.32 16.30
CA TYR A 86 2.83 9.20 15.44
C TYR A 86 3.73 9.69 14.32
N SER A 87 4.86 9.03 14.11
CA SER A 87 5.74 9.31 12.98
C SER A 87 5.16 8.75 11.67
N PRO A 88 5.64 9.24 10.51
CA PRO A 88 5.25 8.67 9.22
C PRO A 88 5.54 7.15 9.14
N GLN A 89 6.65 6.70 9.72
CA GLN A 89 7.03 5.29 9.79
C GLN A 89 6.01 4.46 10.58
N GLN A 90 5.56 4.95 11.72
CA GLN A 90 4.54 4.26 12.55
C GLN A 90 3.19 4.16 11.84
N ILE A 91 2.75 5.21 11.15
CA ILE A 91 1.50 5.18 10.38
C ILE A 91 1.63 4.21 9.18
N SER A 92 2.76 4.25 8.47
CA SER A 92 3.03 3.32 7.37
C SER A 92 3.13 1.87 7.85
N ALA A 93 3.68 1.64 9.03
CA ALA A 93 3.72 0.33 9.66
C ALA A 93 2.33 -0.25 9.93
N MET A 94 1.35 0.58 10.29
CA MET A 94 -0.04 0.14 10.47
C MET A 94 -0.65 -0.37 9.16
N ILE A 95 -0.32 0.29 8.03
CA ILE A 95 -0.75 -0.17 6.70
C ILE A 95 -0.07 -1.50 6.37
N LEU A 96 1.24 -1.61 6.61
CA LEU A 96 2.00 -2.84 6.38
C LEU A 96 1.50 -4.01 7.24
N GLN A 97 1.11 -3.75 8.49
CA GLN A 97 0.49 -4.76 9.37
C GLN A 97 -0.83 -5.30 8.79
N LYS A 98 -1.68 -4.42 8.23
CA LYS A 98 -2.92 -4.84 7.57
C LYS A 98 -2.62 -5.74 6.37
N LEU A 99 -1.67 -5.34 5.49
CA LEU A 99 -1.28 -6.14 4.32
C LEU A 99 -0.66 -7.49 4.72
N LYS A 100 0.15 -7.50 5.79
CA LYS A 100 0.70 -8.73 6.38
C LYS A 100 -0.41 -9.65 6.88
N ALA A 101 -1.37 -9.11 7.64
CA ALA A 101 -2.50 -9.88 8.15
C ALA A 101 -3.38 -10.46 7.03
N ASP A 102 -3.63 -9.67 5.96
CA ASP A 102 -4.35 -10.16 4.78
C ASP A 102 -3.58 -11.29 4.09
N ALA A 103 -2.26 -11.16 3.96
CA ALA A 103 -1.41 -12.19 3.39
C ALA A 103 -1.38 -13.48 4.25
N GLU A 104 -1.28 -13.34 5.57
CA GLU A 104 -1.34 -14.46 6.51
C GLU A 104 -2.70 -15.17 6.48
N SER A 105 -3.79 -14.41 6.36
CA SER A 105 -5.14 -14.96 6.21
C SER A 105 -5.30 -15.75 4.91
N TYR A 106 -4.74 -15.23 3.81
CA TYR A 106 -4.79 -15.88 2.50
C TYR A 106 -3.92 -17.15 2.47
N LEU A 107 -2.69 -17.09 2.99
CA LEU A 107 -1.72 -18.18 2.94
C LEU A 107 -1.96 -19.26 3.99
N GLY A 108 -2.69 -18.96 5.06
CA GLY A 108 -2.89 -19.86 6.20
C GLY A 108 -1.63 -20.07 7.05
N GLU A 109 -0.58 -19.25 6.85
CA GLU A 109 0.69 -19.32 7.59
C GLU A 109 1.19 -17.93 7.96
N LYS A 110 2.13 -17.87 8.92
CA LYS A 110 2.76 -16.60 9.33
C LYS A 110 3.69 -16.07 8.25
N VAL A 111 3.63 -14.76 8.03
CA VAL A 111 4.50 -14.03 7.13
C VAL A 111 5.46 -13.15 7.94
N THR A 112 6.76 -13.39 7.80
CA THR A 112 7.81 -12.69 8.53
C THR A 112 8.76 -11.90 7.63
N GLU A 113 8.72 -12.12 6.32
CA GLU A 113 9.67 -11.55 5.35
C GLU A 113 8.94 -10.87 4.20
N ALA A 114 9.49 -9.73 3.75
CA ALA A 114 8.91 -8.96 2.66
C ALA A 114 9.96 -8.29 1.77
N VAL A 115 9.58 -8.05 0.52
CA VAL A 115 10.16 -7.05 -0.38
C VAL A 115 9.19 -5.88 -0.44
N ILE A 116 9.66 -4.66 -0.16
CA ILE A 116 8.82 -3.46 -0.14
C ILE A 116 9.31 -2.49 -1.20
N THR A 117 8.39 -1.86 -1.94
CA THR A 117 8.74 -0.92 -3.00
C THR A 117 8.78 0.52 -2.52
N VAL A 118 9.59 1.32 -3.20
CA VAL A 118 9.71 2.76 -3.00
C VAL A 118 9.77 3.47 -4.35
N PRO A 119 9.34 4.72 -4.46
CA PRO A 119 9.60 5.54 -5.64
C PRO A 119 11.10 5.57 -5.97
N ALA A 120 11.44 5.54 -7.27
CA ALA A 120 12.84 5.52 -7.69
C ALA A 120 13.61 6.76 -7.22
N TYR A 121 12.92 7.91 -7.16
CA TYR A 121 13.50 9.20 -6.76
C TYR A 121 13.47 9.45 -5.23
N PHE A 122 13.12 8.42 -4.41
CA PHE A 122 13.26 8.52 -2.95
C PHE A 122 14.74 8.64 -2.57
N ASN A 123 15.02 9.60 -1.68
CA ASN A 123 16.33 9.74 -1.08
C ASN A 123 16.58 8.67 0.00
N ASP A 124 17.80 8.62 0.49
CA ASP A 124 18.24 7.64 1.50
C ASP A 124 17.36 7.65 2.77
N ALA A 125 17.03 8.84 3.29
CA ALA A 125 16.17 8.99 4.46
C ALA A 125 14.79 8.37 4.28
N GLN A 126 14.20 8.53 3.11
CA GLN A 126 12.88 7.98 2.77
C GLN A 126 12.94 6.46 2.62
N ARG A 127 14.01 5.91 2.05
CA ARG A 127 14.27 4.47 1.92
C ARG A 127 14.45 3.82 3.28
N GLN A 128 15.29 4.41 4.14
CA GLN A 128 15.50 3.92 5.50
C GLN A 128 14.20 3.96 6.32
N ALA A 129 13.44 5.06 6.24
CA ALA A 129 12.14 5.19 6.91
C ALA A 129 11.13 4.11 6.46
N THR A 130 11.17 3.71 5.18
CA THR A 130 10.33 2.61 4.66
C THR A 130 10.77 1.27 5.24
N LYS A 131 12.08 1.02 5.33
CA LYS A 131 12.64 -0.18 5.95
C LYS A 131 12.28 -0.27 7.43
N ASP A 132 12.35 0.86 8.16
CA ASP A 132 11.96 0.97 9.57
C ASP A 132 10.47 0.68 9.75
N ALA A 133 9.61 1.21 8.87
CA ALA A 133 8.17 0.91 8.89
C ALA A 133 7.89 -0.59 8.72
N GLY A 134 8.63 -1.28 7.85
CA GLY A 134 8.56 -2.73 7.70
C GLY A 134 8.95 -3.46 8.99
N LYS A 135 10.06 -3.05 9.62
CA LYS A 135 10.52 -3.61 10.90
C LYS A 135 9.49 -3.40 12.03
N ILE A 136 8.90 -2.20 12.13
CA ILE A 136 7.83 -1.88 13.09
C ILE A 136 6.60 -2.77 12.84
N ALA A 137 6.28 -3.07 11.58
CA ALA A 137 5.19 -3.98 11.21
C ALA A 137 5.49 -5.47 11.50
N GLY A 138 6.67 -5.80 12.01
CA GLY A 138 7.10 -7.18 12.27
C GLY A 138 7.50 -7.93 11.01
N LEU A 139 8.02 -7.21 10.00
CA LEU A 139 8.55 -7.77 8.76
C LEU A 139 10.07 -7.59 8.69
N ASP A 140 10.79 -8.66 8.40
CA ASP A 140 12.18 -8.59 7.94
C ASP A 140 12.19 -8.16 6.47
N VAL A 141 12.58 -6.91 6.22
CA VAL A 141 12.62 -6.32 4.88
C VAL A 141 13.87 -6.81 4.16
N LYS A 142 13.72 -7.87 3.36
CA LYS A 142 14.84 -8.49 2.61
C LYS A 142 15.40 -7.59 1.54
N ARG A 143 14.53 -6.80 0.92
CA ARG A 143 14.92 -5.87 -0.14
C ARG A 143 13.97 -4.67 -0.18
N ILE A 144 14.55 -3.48 -0.37
CA ILE A 144 13.83 -2.32 -0.91
C ILE A 144 14.08 -2.31 -2.42
N ILE A 145 13.04 -2.23 -3.23
CA ILE A 145 13.11 -2.18 -4.69
C ILE A 145 12.39 -0.95 -5.22
N ASN A 146 12.90 -0.34 -6.27
CA ASN A 146 12.25 0.80 -6.90
C ASN A 146 10.97 0.38 -7.64
N GLU A 147 9.89 1.17 -7.53
CA GLU A 147 8.59 0.92 -8.16
C GLU A 147 8.70 0.68 -9.67
N PRO A 148 9.40 1.54 -10.46
CA PRO A 148 9.56 1.29 -11.89
C PRO A 148 10.38 0.03 -12.20
N THR A 149 11.36 -0.31 -11.35
CA THR A 149 12.15 -1.55 -11.51
C THR A 149 11.27 -2.78 -11.24
N ALA A 150 10.41 -2.72 -10.23
CA ALA A 150 9.43 -3.77 -9.97
C ALA A 150 8.43 -3.92 -11.11
N ALA A 151 7.92 -2.82 -11.67
CA ALA A 151 7.04 -2.85 -12.84
C ALA A 151 7.72 -3.45 -14.08
N ALA A 152 9.00 -3.12 -14.30
CA ALA A 152 9.79 -3.71 -15.37
C ALA A 152 10.00 -5.22 -15.17
N LEU A 153 10.19 -5.68 -13.93
CA LEU A 153 10.30 -7.09 -13.61
C LEU A 153 8.99 -7.84 -13.89
N ALA A 154 7.84 -7.25 -13.53
CA ALA A 154 6.53 -7.80 -13.86
C ALA A 154 6.30 -7.90 -15.38
N TYR A 155 6.77 -6.90 -16.13
CA TYR A 155 6.70 -6.89 -17.58
C TYR A 155 7.69 -7.89 -18.21
N GLY A 156 8.90 -7.99 -17.66
CA GLY A 156 10.02 -8.77 -18.21
C GLY A 156 9.80 -10.28 -18.13
N LEU A 157 9.00 -10.80 -17.19
CA LEU A 157 8.69 -12.24 -17.11
C LEU A 157 8.06 -12.79 -18.40
N ASP A 158 7.26 -11.96 -19.07
CA ASP A 158 6.55 -12.38 -20.30
C ASP A 158 7.26 -11.90 -21.58
N ASN A 159 8.38 -11.16 -21.48
CA ASN A 159 9.04 -10.50 -22.59
C ASN A 159 10.56 -10.67 -22.51
N GLU A 160 11.07 -11.76 -23.08
CA GLU A 160 12.51 -12.11 -23.08
C GLU A 160 13.35 -11.35 -24.13
N LYS A 161 12.72 -10.54 -25.00
CA LYS A 161 13.43 -9.83 -26.04
C LYS A 161 14.22 -8.65 -25.48
N GLU A 162 15.49 -8.55 -25.88
CA GLU A 162 16.33 -7.38 -25.61
C GLU A 162 15.65 -6.10 -26.13
N GLN A 163 15.39 -5.17 -25.21
CA GLN A 163 14.76 -3.91 -25.52
C GLN A 163 15.02 -2.85 -24.45
N LYS A 164 14.95 -1.60 -24.88
CA LYS A 164 14.95 -0.45 -23.97
C LYS A 164 13.51 0.03 -23.76
N ILE A 165 13.11 0.17 -22.53
CA ILE A 165 11.77 0.61 -22.18
C ILE A 165 11.81 1.89 -21.34
N MET A 166 10.75 2.67 -21.42
CA MET A 166 10.48 3.74 -20.47
C MET A 166 9.37 3.29 -19.53
N VAL A 167 9.60 3.35 -18.23
CA VAL A 167 8.55 3.23 -17.23
C VAL A 167 8.16 4.63 -16.79
N TYR A 168 6.91 5.00 -17.02
CA TYR A 168 6.31 6.28 -16.66
C TYR A 168 5.31 6.01 -15.53
N ASP A 169 5.73 6.29 -14.30
CA ASP A 169 4.95 6.00 -13.10
C ASP A 169 4.40 7.29 -12.50
N LEU A 170 3.09 7.52 -12.66
CA LEU A 170 2.36 8.63 -12.05
C LEU A 170 1.37 8.06 -11.03
N GLY A 171 1.82 7.99 -9.79
CA GLY A 171 1.05 7.49 -8.67
C GLY A 171 0.12 8.53 -8.05
N GLY A 172 -0.29 8.28 -6.80
CA GLY A 172 -1.11 9.23 -6.03
C GLY A 172 -0.33 10.43 -5.51
N GLY A 173 0.96 10.26 -5.20
CA GLY A 173 1.78 11.28 -4.55
C GLY A 173 3.09 11.62 -5.23
N THR A 174 3.60 10.74 -6.09
CA THR A 174 4.91 10.83 -6.73
C THR A 174 4.81 10.61 -8.22
N PHE A 175 5.76 11.16 -8.95
CA PHE A 175 5.99 10.92 -10.36
C PHE A 175 7.43 10.45 -10.55
N ASP A 176 7.60 9.27 -11.15
CA ASP A 176 8.89 8.70 -11.51
C ASP A 176 8.92 8.32 -12.99
N VAL A 177 10.07 8.53 -13.61
CA VAL A 177 10.37 8.03 -14.95
C VAL A 177 11.71 7.33 -14.94
N SER A 178 11.75 6.08 -15.42
CA SER A 178 12.98 5.29 -15.52
C SER A 178 13.15 4.75 -16.91
N ILE A 179 14.38 4.83 -17.42
CA ILE A 179 14.80 4.21 -18.67
C ILE A 179 15.52 2.93 -18.29
N ILE A 180 15.02 1.82 -18.79
CA ILE A 180 15.42 0.47 -18.37
C ILE A 180 15.76 -0.35 -19.61
N GLU A 181 16.86 -1.08 -19.56
CA GLU A 181 17.24 -2.08 -20.53
C GLU A 181 16.90 -3.47 -20.00
N ILE A 182 16.18 -4.25 -20.79
CA ILE A 182 15.82 -5.63 -20.49
C ILE A 182 16.46 -6.51 -21.55
N GLY A 183 17.22 -7.51 -21.14
CA GLY A 183 17.83 -8.47 -22.05
C GLY A 183 18.74 -9.48 -21.33
N ASP A 184 18.92 -10.66 -21.90
CA ASP A 184 19.83 -11.71 -21.41
C ASP A 184 19.69 -12.05 -19.90
N GLY A 185 18.48 -11.99 -19.36
CA GLY A 185 18.23 -12.23 -17.94
C GLY A 185 18.67 -11.08 -17.02
N VAL A 186 18.90 -9.88 -17.57
CA VAL A 186 19.28 -8.67 -16.82
C VAL A 186 18.20 -7.60 -17.05
N ILE A 187 17.83 -6.93 -15.96
CA ILE A 187 17.06 -5.69 -15.98
C ILE A 187 17.95 -4.61 -15.39
N GLU A 188 18.42 -3.71 -16.25
CA GLU A 188 19.33 -2.63 -15.89
C GLU A 188 18.66 -1.28 -16.03
N VAL A 189 18.64 -0.49 -14.94
CA VAL A 189 18.19 0.90 -14.97
C VAL A 189 19.34 1.75 -15.54
N LEU A 190 19.12 2.40 -16.67
CA LEU A 190 20.09 3.29 -17.31
C LEU A 190 20.05 4.70 -16.71
N ALA A 191 18.85 5.19 -16.44
CA ALA A 191 18.64 6.50 -15.80
C ALA A 191 17.26 6.55 -15.14
N THR A 192 17.15 7.36 -14.08
CA THR A 192 15.88 7.69 -13.43
C THR A 192 15.81 9.18 -13.13
N ASN A 193 14.60 9.73 -13.17
CA ASN A 193 14.30 11.11 -12.75
C ASN A 193 12.86 11.17 -12.24
N GLY A 194 12.48 12.22 -11.49
CA GLY A 194 11.13 12.28 -10.96
C GLY A 194 10.84 13.55 -10.12
N ASP A 195 9.63 13.55 -9.55
CA ASP A 195 9.15 14.55 -8.60
C ASP A 195 8.39 13.86 -7.48
N THR A 196 8.91 13.92 -6.26
CA THR A 196 8.32 13.28 -5.07
C THR A 196 7.08 14.00 -4.54
N HIS A 197 6.64 15.08 -5.19
CA HIS A 197 5.48 15.91 -4.80
C HIS A 197 4.55 16.18 -5.99
N LEU A 198 4.54 15.31 -6.99
CA LEU A 198 3.64 15.36 -8.14
C LEU A 198 2.88 14.04 -8.26
N GLY A 199 1.56 14.05 -8.14
CA GLY A 199 0.74 12.85 -8.25
C GLY A 199 -0.76 13.15 -8.20
N GLY A 200 -1.57 12.10 -8.15
CA GLY A 200 -3.03 12.17 -8.18
C GLY A 200 -3.66 13.09 -7.13
N ASP A 201 -3.04 13.20 -5.94
CA ASP A 201 -3.49 14.12 -4.89
C ASP A 201 -3.42 15.59 -5.34
N ASP A 202 -2.46 15.95 -6.21
CA ASP A 202 -2.32 17.31 -6.73
C ASP A 202 -3.41 17.60 -7.76
N PHE A 203 -3.81 16.61 -8.57
CA PHE A 203 -4.97 16.70 -9.44
C PHE A 203 -6.26 16.88 -8.65
N ASP A 204 -6.43 16.13 -7.56
CA ASP A 204 -7.58 16.26 -6.66
C ASP A 204 -7.62 17.67 -6.04
N ASN A 205 -6.49 18.20 -5.59
CA ASN A 205 -6.39 19.54 -5.03
C ASN A 205 -6.80 20.63 -6.02
N LYS A 206 -6.52 20.48 -7.32
CA LYS A 206 -7.01 21.40 -8.36
C LYS A 206 -8.54 21.38 -8.47
N ILE A 207 -9.16 20.21 -8.40
CA ILE A 207 -10.62 20.08 -8.39
C ILE A 207 -11.20 20.68 -7.10
N ILE A 208 -10.61 20.38 -5.93
CA ILE A 208 -11.04 20.95 -4.64
C ILE A 208 -11.01 22.47 -4.69
N GLN A 209 -9.92 23.07 -5.16
CA GLN A 209 -9.82 24.52 -5.26
C GLN A 209 -10.88 25.09 -6.19
N TRP A 210 -11.11 24.47 -7.34
CA TRP A 210 -12.19 24.87 -8.25
C TRP A 210 -13.56 24.78 -7.57
N MET A 211 -13.87 23.70 -6.85
CA MET A 211 -15.14 23.58 -6.12
C MET A 211 -15.31 24.66 -5.06
N LEU A 212 -14.24 24.97 -4.29
CA LEU A 212 -14.26 26.04 -3.29
C LEU A 212 -14.55 27.40 -3.90
N ASP A 213 -13.89 27.72 -5.03
CA ASP A 213 -14.04 28.99 -5.73
C ASP A 213 -15.45 29.13 -6.33
N GLU A 214 -15.99 28.08 -6.96
CA GLU A 214 -17.34 28.10 -7.55
C GLU A 214 -18.41 28.19 -6.45
N PHE A 215 -18.26 27.44 -5.35
CA PHE A 215 -19.20 27.53 -4.23
C PHE A 215 -19.20 28.91 -3.57
N LYS A 216 -18.03 29.49 -3.37
CA LYS A 216 -17.89 30.84 -2.83
C LYS A 216 -18.49 31.90 -3.74
N LYS A 217 -18.38 31.75 -5.07
CA LYS A 217 -19.04 32.63 -6.04
C LYS A 217 -20.56 32.50 -6.01
N ALA A 218 -21.07 31.28 -5.91
CA ALA A 218 -22.50 31.01 -5.97
C ALA A 218 -23.23 31.33 -4.66
N GLU A 219 -22.65 30.95 -3.51
CA GLU A 219 -23.31 31.00 -2.20
C GLU A 219 -22.70 32.04 -1.24
N GLY A 220 -21.58 32.67 -1.59
CA GLY A 220 -20.88 33.64 -0.72
C GLY A 220 -20.20 33.03 0.49
N VAL A 221 -20.11 31.69 0.59
CA VAL A 221 -19.60 30.95 1.74
C VAL A 221 -18.24 30.31 1.43
N ASP A 222 -17.29 30.44 2.35
CA ASP A 222 -15.99 29.79 2.27
C ASP A 222 -16.01 28.47 3.07
N LEU A 223 -15.84 27.33 2.40
CA LEU A 223 -15.84 26.00 3.01
C LEU A 223 -14.46 25.57 3.53
N SER A 224 -13.38 26.33 3.24
CA SER A 224 -12.00 25.90 3.56
C SER A 224 -11.73 25.70 5.06
N GLY A 225 -12.50 26.33 5.93
CA GLY A 225 -12.44 26.17 7.39
C GLY A 225 -13.25 25.00 7.96
N ASP A 226 -14.14 24.41 7.17
CA ASP A 226 -14.99 23.29 7.59
C ASP A 226 -14.32 21.96 7.22
N LYS A 227 -13.78 21.26 8.23
CA LYS A 227 -13.05 20.00 8.03
C LYS A 227 -13.92 18.89 7.45
N MET A 228 -15.20 18.84 7.81
CA MET A 228 -16.14 17.84 7.28
C MET A 228 -16.46 18.15 5.82
N ALA A 229 -16.74 19.40 5.50
CA ALA A 229 -16.95 19.82 4.12
C ALA A 229 -15.71 19.56 3.26
N MET A 230 -14.51 19.91 3.75
CA MET A 230 -13.24 19.65 3.06
C MET A 230 -13.01 18.17 2.79
N GLN A 231 -13.32 17.28 3.74
CA GLN A 231 -13.18 15.85 3.52
C GLN A 231 -14.17 15.34 2.45
N ARG A 232 -15.41 15.83 2.46
CA ARG A 232 -16.41 15.50 1.43
C ARG A 232 -16.00 16.02 0.05
N LEU A 233 -15.44 17.23 -0.02
CA LEU A 233 -14.88 17.78 -1.26
C LEU A 233 -13.71 16.93 -1.77
N LYS A 234 -12.82 16.45 -0.89
CA LYS A 234 -11.71 15.57 -1.25
C LYS A 234 -12.19 14.26 -1.86
N GLU A 235 -13.16 13.60 -1.23
CA GLU A 235 -13.73 12.35 -1.75
C GLU A 235 -14.44 12.56 -3.10
N ALA A 236 -15.20 13.65 -3.24
CA ALA A 236 -15.86 14.00 -4.48
C ALA A 236 -14.89 14.32 -5.61
N ALA A 237 -13.78 15.01 -5.30
CA ALA A 237 -12.72 15.32 -6.26
C ALA A 237 -12.03 14.05 -6.77
N GLU A 238 -11.63 13.13 -5.86
CA GLU A 238 -11.06 11.84 -6.25
C GLU A 238 -12.01 11.04 -7.13
N LYS A 239 -13.30 10.98 -6.75
CA LYS A 239 -14.34 10.32 -7.53
C LYS A 239 -14.48 10.93 -8.92
N ALA A 240 -14.64 12.26 -9.01
CA ALA A 240 -14.76 12.96 -10.27
C ALA A 240 -13.54 12.76 -11.19
N LYS A 241 -12.32 12.83 -10.65
CA LYS A 241 -11.09 12.52 -11.37
C LYS A 241 -11.12 11.13 -11.99
N LYS A 242 -11.53 10.12 -11.21
CA LYS A 242 -11.63 8.72 -11.68
C LYS A 242 -12.69 8.58 -12.78
N GLU A 243 -13.87 9.15 -12.60
CA GLU A 243 -14.97 9.12 -13.58
C GLU A 243 -14.56 9.81 -14.89
N LEU A 244 -13.87 10.94 -14.82
CA LEU A 244 -13.40 11.69 -16.00
C LEU A 244 -12.29 10.97 -16.77
N SER A 245 -11.71 9.89 -16.27
CA SER A 245 -10.81 9.02 -17.04
C SER A 245 -11.56 8.25 -18.14
N SER A 246 -12.86 8.00 -17.98
CA SER A 246 -13.70 7.29 -18.96
C SER A 246 -14.87 8.15 -19.48
N ALA A 247 -15.50 8.97 -18.62
CA ALA A 247 -16.62 9.83 -18.98
C ALA A 247 -16.16 11.22 -19.42
N MET A 248 -17.00 11.92 -20.19
CA MET A 248 -16.75 13.31 -20.61
C MET A 248 -17.20 14.35 -19.57
N THR A 249 -18.05 13.93 -18.63
CA THR A 249 -18.60 14.78 -17.58
C THR A 249 -18.80 13.95 -16.31
N SER A 250 -18.51 14.52 -15.15
CA SER A 250 -18.83 13.99 -13.84
C SER A 250 -19.76 14.96 -13.11
N ASN A 251 -20.87 14.47 -12.56
CA ASN A 251 -21.73 15.26 -11.70
C ASN A 251 -21.24 15.16 -10.25
N ILE A 252 -20.94 16.30 -9.66
CA ILE A 252 -20.53 16.43 -8.25
C ILE A 252 -21.72 16.95 -7.47
N ASN A 253 -22.39 16.07 -6.73
CA ASN A 253 -23.55 16.41 -5.92
C ASN A 253 -23.27 16.11 -4.44
N LEU A 254 -23.19 17.16 -3.62
CA LEU A 254 -22.92 17.09 -2.18
C LEU A 254 -24.06 17.80 -1.43
N PRO A 255 -25.17 17.11 -1.16
CA PRO A 255 -26.28 17.69 -0.42
C PRO A 255 -25.84 18.03 1.01
N PHE A 256 -26.37 19.12 1.56
CA PHE A 256 -26.08 19.57 2.93
C PHE A 256 -24.56 19.71 3.19
N ILE A 257 -23.83 20.37 2.27
CA ILE A 257 -22.36 20.54 2.40
C ILE A 257 -22.03 21.44 3.60
N THR A 258 -22.85 22.44 3.86
CA THR A 258 -22.76 23.30 5.03
C THR A 258 -24.13 23.87 5.38
N ALA A 259 -24.23 24.52 6.56
CA ALA A 259 -25.44 25.23 7.01
C ALA A 259 -25.10 26.69 7.31
N THR A 260 -25.96 27.61 6.86
CA THR A 260 -25.87 29.05 7.14
C THR A 260 -27.11 29.52 7.90
N ALA A 261 -27.13 30.79 8.29
CA ALA A 261 -28.31 31.41 8.89
C ALA A 261 -29.55 31.39 7.96
N GLU A 262 -29.34 31.29 6.66
CA GLU A 262 -30.39 31.20 5.65
C GLU A 262 -30.88 29.76 5.41
N GLY A 263 -30.23 28.76 6.01
CA GLY A 263 -30.55 27.35 5.89
C GLY A 263 -29.40 26.51 5.32
N PRO A 264 -29.68 25.23 5.03
CA PRO A 264 -28.68 24.32 4.48
C PRO A 264 -28.32 24.71 3.04
N LYS A 265 -27.03 24.58 2.72
CA LYS A 265 -26.49 24.81 1.38
C LYS A 265 -26.03 23.50 0.76
N HIS A 266 -26.14 23.40 -0.55
CA HIS A 266 -25.84 22.20 -1.34
C HIS A 266 -24.85 22.55 -2.44
N PHE A 267 -23.95 21.62 -2.75
CA PHE A 267 -23.09 21.72 -3.92
C PHE A 267 -23.61 20.76 -5.00
N ASP A 268 -23.98 21.24 -6.15
CA ASP A 268 -24.40 20.43 -7.31
C ASP A 268 -23.88 21.07 -8.59
N MET A 269 -22.82 20.52 -9.14
CA MET A 269 -22.18 21.02 -10.35
C MET A 269 -21.65 19.90 -11.23
N ASN A 270 -21.59 20.16 -12.52
CA ASN A 270 -20.96 19.28 -13.50
C ASN A 270 -19.52 19.73 -13.79
N LEU A 271 -18.57 18.83 -13.60
CA LEU A 271 -17.20 19.00 -14.04
C LEU A 271 -17.01 18.27 -15.37
N THR A 272 -16.69 19.00 -16.44
CA THR A 272 -16.37 18.39 -17.74
C THR A 272 -14.89 17.99 -17.80
N ARG A 273 -14.56 16.97 -18.62
CA ARG A 273 -13.17 16.58 -18.89
C ARG A 273 -12.36 17.76 -19.43
N ALA A 274 -12.91 18.56 -20.33
CA ALA A 274 -12.23 19.74 -20.87
C ALA A 274 -11.86 20.74 -19.76
N LYS A 275 -12.75 20.97 -18.79
CA LYS A 275 -12.47 21.83 -17.63
C LYS A 275 -11.43 21.21 -16.71
N PHE A 276 -11.51 19.90 -16.45
CA PHE A 276 -10.51 19.16 -15.69
C PHE A 276 -9.13 19.25 -16.34
N ASP A 277 -9.04 19.05 -17.66
CA ASP A 277 -7.78 19.17 -18.42
C ASP A 277 -7.22 20.59 -18.37
N GLU A 278 -8.08 21.63 -18.42
CA GLU A 278 -7.67 23.01 -18.23
C GLU A 278 -7.06 23.25 -16.85
N LEU A 279 -7.75 22.79 -15.78
CA LEU A 279 -7.32 22.96 -14.39
C LEU A 279 -5.99 22.26 -14.07
N THR A 280 -5.71 21.15 -14.73
CA THR A 280 -4.58 20.25 -14.43
C THR A 280 -3.46 20.29 -15.45
N ARG A 281 -3.57 21.15 -16.47
CA ARG A 281 -2.60 21.25 -17.56
C ARG A 281 -1.17 21.45 -17.07
N ASP A 282 -0.98 22.33 -16.08
CA ASP A 282 0.33 22.60 -15.49
C ASP A 282 0.96 21.38 -14.82
N LEU A 283 0.14 20.51 -14.22
CA LEU A 283 0.61 19.25 -13.60
C LEU A 283 1.06 18.23 -14.67
N VAL A 284 0.27 18.11 -15.74
CA VAL A 284 0.61 17.26 -16.88
C VAL A 284 1.90 17.75 -17.56
N ASP A 285 2.02 19.07 -17.76
CA ASP A 285 3.20 19.67 -18.39
C ASP A 285 4.47 19.49 -17.56
N LYS A 286 4.38 19.54 -16.23
CA LYS A 286 5.53 19.29 -15.33
C LYS A 286 6.17 17.93 -15.53
N THR A 287 5.43 16.91 -15.96
CA THR A 287 5.98 15.57 -16.19
C THR A 287 6.99 15.51 -17.34
N ALA A 288 6.93 16.47 -18.27
CA ALA A 288 7.81 16.49 -19.44
C ALA A 288 9.30 16.67 -19.08
N ILE A 289 9.60 17.48 -18.05
CA ILE A 289 10.98 17.79 -17.67
C ILE A 289 11.72 16.54 -17.16
N PRO A 290 11.18 15.76 -16.19
CA PRO A 290 11.81 14.50 -15.77
C PRO A 290 11.97 13.49 -16.91
N VAL A 291 10.99 13.40 -17.82
CA VAL A 291 11.09 12.52 -19.01
C VAL A 291 12.27 12.90 -19.88
N GLN A 292 12.41 14.20 -20.20
CA GLN A 292 13.51 14.70 -21.03
C GLN A 292 14.87 14.48 -20.34
N ASN A 293 14.93 14.72 -19.03
CA ASN A 293 16.16 14.51 -18.25
C ASN A 293 16.57 13.03 -18.23
N ALA A 294 15.64 12.12 -17.96
CA ALA A 294 15.93 10.68 -17.95
C ALA A 294 16.43 10.18 -19.31
N MET A 295 15.79 10.60 -20.40
CA MET A 295 16.24 10.27 -21.77
C MET A 295 17.65 10.80 -22.06
N LYS A 296 17.91 12.06 -21.67
CA LYS A 296 19.24 12.68 -21.83
C LYS A 296 20.31 11.97 -21.02
N ASP A 297 20.01 11.64 -19.76
CA ASP A 297 20.95 10.96 -18.86
C ASP A 297 21.24 9.53 -19.33
N ALA A 298 20.25 8.84 -19.91
CA ALA A 298 20.44 7.55 -20.56
C ALA A 298 21.18 7.62 -21.91
N GLY A 299 21.38 8.82 -22.47
CA GLY A 299 22.03 8.99 -23.76
C GLY A 299 21.22 8.45 -24.96
N LEU A 300 19.89 8.39 -24.83
CA LEU A 300 18.98 7.79 -25.80
C LEU A 300 18.07 8.82 -26.46
N ASN A 301 17.65 8.49 -27.71
CA ASN A 301 16.55 9.17 -28.38
C ASN A 301 15.24 8.40 -28.13
N TYR A 302 14.09 9.05 -28.29
CA TYR A 302 12.79 8.40 -28.14
C TYR A 302 12.55 7.25 -29.14
N SER A 303 13.22 7.28 -30.32
CA SER A 303 13.20 6.19 -31.31
C SER A 303 13.80 4.90 -30.78
N ASP A 304 14.76 4.99 -29.85
CA ASP A 304 15.51 3.84 -29.33
C ASP A 304 14.68 3.04 -28.31
N LEU A 305 13.58 3.63 -27.82
CA LEU A 305 12.65 2.94 -26.92
C LEU A 305 11.89 1.87 -27.70
N GLY A 306 11.88 0.65 -27.19
CA GLY A 306 11.00 -0.43 -27.66
C GLY A 306 9.57 -0.21 -27.20
N GLN A 307 9.38 0.20 -25.93
CA GLN A 307 8.07 0.32 -25.30
C GLN A 307 8.05 1.43 -24.25
N VAL A 308 6.83 1.96 -23.98
CA VAL A 308 6.55 2.83 -22.83
C VAL A 308 5.50 2.16 -21.95
N LEU A 309 5.83 1.90 -20.70
CA LEU A 309 4.94 1.29 -19.71
C LEU A 309 4.31 2.38 -18.83
N LEU A 310 3.02 2.32 -18.66
CA LEU A 310 2.29 3.21 -17.75
C LEU A 310 2.03 2.50 -16.42
N VAL A 311 2.48 3.13 -15.34
CA VAL A 311 2.36 2.65 -13.96
C VAL A 311 1.72 3.74 -13.11
N GLY A 312 1.02 3.34 -12.04
CA GLY A 312 0.30 4.25 -11.17
C GLY A 312 -1.08 4.67 -11.70
N GLY A 313 -2.06 4.76 -10.81
CA GLY A 313 -3.45 4.99 -11.16
C GLY A 313 -3.71 6.29 -11.92
N SER A 314 -2.89 7.33 -11.72
CA SER A 314 -3.04 8.63 -12.39
C SER A 314 -2.65 8.61 -13.88
N THR A 315 -1.96 7.56 -14.36
CA THR A 315 -1.72 7.35 -15.79
C THR A 315 -2.99 6.97 -16.58
N ARG A 316 -4.08 6.67 -15.90
CA ARG A 316 -5.39 6.47 -16.53
C ARG A 316 -6.01 7.77 -17.06
N ILE A 317 -5.53 8.93 -16.63
CA ILE A 317 -5.98 10.24 -17.09
C ILE A 317 -5.65 10.41 -18.58
N PRO A 318 -6.66 10.66 -19.47
CA PRO A 318 -6.43 10.78 -20.92
C PRO A 318 -5.36 11.81 -21.30
N ALA A 319 -5.38 13.00 -20.68
CA ALA A 319 -4.39 14.05 -20.95
C ALA A 319 -2.95 13.62 -20.63
N VAL A 320 -2.75 12.75 -19.62
CA VAL A 320 -1.44 12.16 -19.30
C VAL A 320 -1.00 11.21 -20.42
N GLN A 321 -1.89 10.33 -20.89
CA GLN A 321 -1.58 9.41 -21.99
C GLN A 321 -1.26 10.15 -23.30
N ASP A 322 -2.02 11.22 -23.58
CA ASP A 322 -1.78 12.09 -24.74
C ASP A 322 -0.42 12.79 -24.63
N LYS A 323 -0.05 13.25 -23.43
CA LYS A 323 1.26 13.85 -23.17
C LYS A 323 2.40 12.87 -23.42
N VAL A 324 2.27 11.63 -22.95
CA VAL A 324 3.26 10.57 -23.17
C VAL A 324 3.40 10.29 -24.67
N ARG A 325 2.28 10.14 -25.42
CA ARG A 325 2.32 9.98 -26.89
C ARG A 325 3.00 11.15 -27.59
N ALA A 326 2.67 12.36 -27.18
CA ALA A 326 3.25 13.57 -27.78
C ALA A 326 4.76 13.68 -27.53
N LEU A 327 5.25 13.29 -26.33
CA LEU A 327 6.67 13.33 -26.00
C LEU A 327 7.47 12.21 -26.67
N THR A 328 6.94 10.97 -26.68
CA THR A 328 7.70 9.79 -27.07
C THR A 328 7.46 9.36 -28.53
N GLY A 329 6.37 9.81 -29.14
CA GLY A 329 5.91 9.33 -30.44
C GLY A 329 5.43 7.88 -30.44
N LYS A 330 5.26 7.27 -29.25
CA LYS A 330 4.87 5.87 -29.10
C LYS A 330 3.54 5.73 -28.39
N GLU A 331 2.75 4.71 -28.75
CA GLU A 331 1.56 4.35 -28.00
C GLU A 331 1.97 3.64 -26.71
N PRO A 332 1.57 4.14 -25.53
CA PRO A 332 1.91 3.50 -24.28
C PRO A 332 1.29 2.10 -24.15
N SER A 333 2.04 1.15 -23.60
CA SER A 333 1.54 -0.18 -23.30
C SER A 333 0.51 -0.16 -22.19
N LYS A 334 -0.55 -0.94 -22.39
CA LYS A 334 -1.63 -1.22 -21.40
C LYS A 334 -1.63 -2.70 -20.99
N SER A 335 -0.54 -3.42 -21.21
CA SER A 335 -0.43 -4.86 -20.92
C SER A 335 -0.40 -5.14 -19.41
N LEU A 336 0.10 -4.20 -18.61
CA LEU A 336 0.12 -4.31 -17.16
C LEU A 336 -1.07 -3.60 -16.52
N ASN A 337 -1.57 -4.15 -15.41
CA ASN A 337 -2.47 -3.40 -14.54
C ASN A 337 -1.63 -2.39 -13.73
N PRO A 338 -1.82 -1.07 -13.94
CA PRO A 338 -0.99 -0.04 -13.31
C PRO A 338 -1.13 0.04 -11.80
N ASP A 339 -2.15 -0.59 -11.21
CA ASP A 339 -2.40 -0.63 -9.76
C ASP A 339 -1.79 -1.86 -9.07
N GLU A 340 -1.35 -2.88 -9.84
CA GLU A 340 -0.91 -4.18 -9.31
C GLU A 340 0.51 -4.57 -9.74
N CYS A 341 1.00 -4.08 -10.88
CA CYS A 341 2.24 -4.53 -11.49
C CYS A 341 3.47 -4.33 -10.58
N VAL A 342 3.46 -3.30 -9.74
CA VAL A 342 4.53 -3.02 -8.78
C VAL A 342 4.61 -4.09 -7.70
N ALA A 343 3.47 -4.48 -7.09
CA ALA A 343 3.41 -5.56 -6.12
C ALA A 343 3.77 -6.92 -6.74
N ILE A 344 3.33 -7.16 -7.98
CA ILE A 344 3.69 -8.34 -8.76
C ILE A 344 5.21 -8.42 -8.91
N GLY A 345 5.87 -7.36 -9.36
CA GLY A 345 7.32 -7.32 -9.51
C GLY A 345 8.06 -7.50 -8.19
N ALA A 346 7.56 -6.88 -7.10
CA ALA A 346 8.10 -7.09 -5.77
C ALA A 346 7.98 -8.55 -5.31
N SER A 347 6.87 -9.23 -5.62
CA SER A 347 6.69 -10.65 -5.28
C SER A 347 7.62 -11.57 -6.08
N ILE A 348 7.91 -11.26 -7.34
CA ILE A 348 8.89 -11.99 -8.16
C ILE A 348 10.28 -11.86 -7.52
N GLN A 349 10.68 -10.66 -7.10
CA GLN A 349 11.93 -10.45 -6.38
C GLN A 349 11.94 -11.22 -5.04
N GLY A 350 10.82 -11.26 -4.33
CA GLY A 350 10.65 -12.07 -3.12
C GLY A 350 10.83 -13.57 -3.39
N GLY A 351 10.19 -14.09 -4.43
CA GLY A 351 10.33 -15.47 -4.87
C GLY A 351 11.75 -15.83 -5.25
N LYS A 352 12.46 -14.94 -5.95
CA LYS A 352 13.88 -15.12 -6.25
C LYS A 352 14.72 -15.25 -4.98
N LEU A 353 14.51 -14.36 -4.00
CA LEU A 353 15.21 -14.42 -2.71
C LEU A 353 14.87 -15.68 -1.91
N ALA A 354 13.66 -16.22 -2.07
CA ALA A 354 13.22 -17.47 -1.46
C ALA A 354 13.69 -18.71 -2.24
N GLY A 355 14.24 -18.57 -3.46
CA GLY A 355 14.64 -19.68 -4.32
C GLY A 355 13.48 -20.35 -5.04
N ASP A 356 12.37 -19.65 -5.29
CA ASP A 356 11.22 -20.17 -6.04
C ASP A 356 11.58 -20.33 -7.53
N ALA A 357 11.38 -21.54 -8.06
CA ALA A 357 11.80 -21.90 -9.42
C ALA A 357 11.13 -21.06 -10.55
N GLY A 358 9.95 -20.49 -10.30
CA GLY A 358 9.22 -19.67 -11.26
C GLY A 358 9.65 -18.19 -11.30
N ALA A 359 10.51 -17.75 -10.37
CA ALA A 359 10.95 -16.36 -10.30
C ALA A 359 12.09 -16.01 -11.28
N GLY A 360 12.65 -17.01 -11.96
CA GLY A 360 13.77 -16.84 -12.91
C GLY A 360 15.08 -16.38 -12.28
N ASP A 361 16.15 -16.36 -13.07
CA ASP A 361 17.47 -15.88 -12.65
C ASP A 361 17.74 -14.42 -13.08
N ILE A 362 16.70 -13.58 -13.10
CA ILE A 362 16.81 -12.19 -13.56
C ILE A 362 17.68 -11.39 -12.57
N LEU A 363 18.75 -10.79 -13.07
CA LEU A 363 19.60 -9.86 -12.33
C LEU A 363 19.01 -8.45 -12.40
N LEU A 364 18.80 -7.81 -11.24
CA LEU A 364 18.37 -6.42 -11.17
C LEU A 364 19.55 -5.51 -10.86
N LEU A 365 19.81 -4.53 -11.72
CA LEU A 365 20.79 -3.47 -11.53
C LEU A 365 20.05 -2.14 -11.50
N ASP A 366 20.02 -1.52 -10.31
CA ASP A 366 19.36 -0.24 -10.08
C ASP A 366 20.38 0.89 -10.00
N VAL A 367 19.95 2.15 -9.88
CA VAL A 367 20.83 3.32 -9.84
C VAL A 367 20.50 4.24 -8.66
N THR A 368 21.50 5.00 -8.19
CA THR A 368 21.25 6.10 -7.25
C THR A 368 20.60 7.29 -7.99
N PRO A 369 19.49 7.86 -7.48
CA PRO A 369 18.74 8.89 -8.22
C PRO A 369 19.41 10.26 -8.20
N LEU A 370 20.26 10.55 -7.21
CA LEU A 370 20.89 11.82 -6.97
C LEU A 370 22.38 11.65 -6.68
N SER A 371 23.18 12.67 -7.06
CA SER A 371 24.61 12.71 -6.77
C SER A 371 24.85 12.83 -5.26
N LEU A 372 25.91 12.16 -4.78
CA LEU A 372 26.39 12.21 -3.39
C LEU A 372 27.73 12.92 -3.32
N SER A 373 27.83 13.86 -2.38
CA SER A 373 28.96 14.76 -2.24
C SER A 373 29.32 14.96 -0.76
N ILE A 374 30.52 15.44 -0.51
CA ILE A 374 30.88 16.03 0.79
C ILE A 374 31.11 17.54 0.63
N GLU A 375 30.88 18.28 1.71
CA GLU A 375 31.25 19.67 1.78
C GLU A 375 32.75 19.83 1.91
N THR A 376 33.34 20.64 1.02
CA THR A 376 34.75 20.97 1.04
C THR A 376 34.98 22.48 1.26
N MET A 377 36.23 22.92 1.27
CA MET A 377 36.62 24.30 1.53
C MET A 377 35.83 25.27 0.65
N GLY A 378 35.27 26.33 1.26
CA GLY A 378 34.43 27.30 0.58
C GLY A 378 32.94 26.89 0.46
N GLY A 379 32.52 25.81 1.13
CA GLY A 379 31.14 25.31 1.10
C GLY A 379 30.76 24.62 -0.22
N VAL A 380 31.75 24.20 -0.99
CA VAL A 380 31.57 23.50 -2.27
C VAL A 380 31.15 22.05 -2.03
N ALA A 381 30.16 21.56 -2.79
CA ALA A 381 29.78 20.15 -2.81
C ALA A 381 30.69 19.39 -3.78
N THR A 382 31.66 18.66 -3.26
CA THR A 382 32.58 17.82 -4.06
C THR A 382 31.96 16.44 -4.24
N ARG A 383 31.66 16.09 -5.48
CA ARG A 383 30.96 14.84 -5.84
C ARG A 383 31.91 13.65 -5.78
N LEU A 384 31.45 12.58 -5.14
CA LEU A 384 32.10 11.27 -5.15
C LEU A 384 31.30 10.25 -5.96
N ILE A 385 29.97 10.31 -5.89
CA ILE A 385 29.08 9.44 -6.66
C ILE A 385 28.16 10.32 -7.48
N GLU A 386 28.16 10.13 -8.78
CA GLU A 386 27.26 10.81 -9.71
C GLU A 386 25.87 10.15 -9.67
N ARG A 387 24.82 10.94 -9.96
CA ARG A 387 23.47 10.38 -10.17
C ARG A 387 23.51 9.34 -11.30
N ASN A 388 22.57 8.42 -11.24
CA ASN A 388 22.47 7.29 -12.17
C ASN A 388 23.70 6.37 -12.16
N THR A 389 24.49 6.37 -11.07
CA THR A 389 25.51 5.35 -10.84
C THR A 389 24.82 4.05 -10.41
N THR A 390 25.14 2.94 -11.09
CA THR A 390 24.61 1.60 -10.78
C THR A 390 24.94 1.18 -9.37
N ILE A 391 23.99 0.62 -8.64
CA ILE A 391 24.12 0.12 -7.28
C ILE A 391 23.94 -1.41 -7.22
N PRO A 392 24.62 -2.11 -6.28
CA PRO A 392 25.49 -1.58 -5.22
C PRO A 392 26.82 -1.02 -5.76
N THR A 393 27.34 0.00 -5.08
CA THR A 393 28.61 0.63 -5.49
C THR A 393 29.41 1.15 -4.30
N LYS A 394 30.74 1.18 -4.46
CA LYS A 394 31.66 1.74 -3.47
C LYS A 394 32.68 2.62 -4.16
N LYS A 395 32.81 3.88 -3.70
CA LYS A 395 33.80 4.83 -4.21
C LYS A 395 34.51 5.55 -3.06
N SER A 396 35.82 5.73 -3.21
CA SER A 396 36.67 6.45 -2.27
C SER A 396 37.42 7.58 -2.96
N GLN A 397 37.66 8.66 -2.19
CA GLN A 397 38.50 9.76 -2.64
C GLN A 397 39.32 10.28 -1.43
N ILE A 398 40.57 10.69 -1.69
CA ILE A 398 41.44 11.27 -0.69
C ILE A 398 41.26 12.78 -0.64
N PHE A 399 41.04 13.28 0.58
CA PHE A 399 40.96 14.69 0.94
C PHE A 399 42.07 15.04 1.92
N SER A 400 42.20 16.31 2.28
CA SER A 400 43.20 16.77 3.22
C SER A 400 42.67 17.87 4.14
N THR A 401 43.46 18.26 5.13
CA THR A 401 43.16 19.37 6.04
C THR A 401 43.24 20.72 5.36
N ALA A 402 42.37 21.66 5.78
CA ALA A 402 42.30 23.00 5.24
C ALA A 402 43.16 24.02 6.02
N ALA A 403 43.61 23.67 7.24
CA ALA A 403 44.44 24.53 8.11
C ALA A 403 45.64 23.77 8.65
N ASP A 404 46.71 24.51 9.00
CA ASP A 404 47.89 23.97 9.62
C ASP A 404 47.56 23.43 11.02
N ASN A 405 48.18 22.29 11.39
CA ASN A 405 48.01 21.61 12.68
C ASN A 405 46.53 21.26 13.01
N GLN A 406 45.71 21.06 12.00
CA GLN A 406 44.32 20.65 12.16
C GLN A 406 44.28 19.18 12.60
N THR A 407 43.72 18.90 13.78
CA THR A 407 43.67 17.56 14.40
C THR A 407 42.33 16.85 14.23
N ALA A 408 41.36 17.51 13.58
CA ALA A 408 40.05 16.96 13.31
C ALA A 408 39.45 17.57 12.03
N VAL A 409 38.59 16.81 11.37
CA VAL A 409 37.76 17.28 10.23
C VAL A 409 36.32 16.93 10.44
N ASP A 410 35.43 17.86 10.09
CA ASP A 410 33.99 17.62 10.05
C ASP A 410 33.61 17.25 8.62
N ILE A 411 32.96 16.11 8.45
CA ILE A 411 32.48 15.61 7.16
C ILE A 411 30.98 15.82 7.10
N ASN A 412 30.53 16.78 6.27
CA ASN A 412 29.13 17.01 5.97
C ASN A 412 28.79 16.32 4.65
N VAL A 413 27.94 15.30 4.72
CA VAL A 413 27.48 14.51 3.58
C VAL A 413 26.22 15.14 3.01
N VAL A 414 26.22 15.42 1.71
CA VAL A 414 25.08 16.07 1.03
C VAL A 414 24.66 15.31 -0.22
N GLN A 415 23.38 15.41 -0.56
CA GLN A 415 22.77 14.78 -1.72
C GLN A 415 22.10 15.84 -2.60
N GLY A 416 22.35 15.79 -3.90
CA GLY A 416 21.76 16.71 -4.89
C GLY A 416 22.75 17.18 -5.94
N GLU A 417 22.24 18.02 -6.85
CA GLU A 417 22.97 18.44 -8.06
C GLU A 417 23.56 19.87 -7.97
N ARG A 418 23.36 20.55 -6.83
CA ARG A 418 23.82 21.93 -6.67
C ARG A 418 25.32 21.97 -6.34
N GLN A 419 26.00 23.03 -6.76
CA GLN A 419 27.44 23.20 -6.58
C GLN A 419 27.86 23.49 -5.13
N PHE A 420 26.97 24.06 -4.32
CA PHE A 420 27.23 24.40 -2.93
C PHE A 420 26.48 23.45 -1.98
N ALA A 421 27.16 23.03 -0.90
CA ALA A 421 26.60 22.09 0.06
C ALA A 421 25.29 22.58 0.70
N LYS A 422 25.21 23.88 1.04
CA LYS A 422 24.02 24.54 1.61
C LYS A 422 22.77 24.46 0.75
N ASP A 423 22.93 24.31 -0.57
CA ASP A 423 21.85 24.27 -1.55
C ASP A 423 21.41 22.83 -1.88
N ASN A 424 22.06 21.84 -1.26
CA ASN A 424 21.78 20.42 -1.36
C ASN A 424 21.13 19.91 -0.07
N LYS A 425 20.55 18.70 -0.11
CA LYS A 425 20.02 18.04 1.08
C LYS A 425 21.16 17.48 1.92
N SER A 426 21.35 17.99 3.16
CA SER A 426 22.27 17.36 4.09
C SER A 426 21.70 16.01 4.54
N LEU A 427 22.51 14.96 4.43
CA LEU A 427 22.21 13.61 4.86
C LEU A 427 22.73 13.34 6.26
N GLY A 428 23.75 14.04 6.69
CA GLY A 428 24.34 13.93 8.02
C GLY A 428 25.73 14.50 8.10
N GLN A 429 26.20 14.69 9.31
CA GLN A 429 27.55 15.20 9.60
C GLN A 429 28.19 14.34 10.67
N PHE A 430 29.47 14.05 10.52
CA PHE A 430 30.28 13.35 11.52
C PHE A 430 31.69 13.92 11.55
N ARG A 431 32.41 13.68 12.65
CA ARG A 431 33.72 14.22 12.91
C ARG A 431 34.76 13.12 13.01
N LEU A 432 35.83 13.25 12.24
CA LEU A 432 37.03 12.44 12.37
C LEU A 432 38.06 13.21 13.21
N ASP A 433 38.38 12.69 14.42
CA ASP A 433 39.33 13.26 15.35
C ASP A 433 40.67 12.47 15.37
N GLY A 434 41.71 13.14 15.87
CA GLY A 434 43.00 12.50 16.14
C GLY A 434 43.89 12.37 14.93
N ILE A 435 43.72 13.26 13.97
CA ILE A 435 44.63 13.50 12.86
C ILE A 435 45.94 14.03 13.46
N ALA A 436 47.09 13.53 13.02
CA ALA A 436 48.40 14.02 13.47
C ALA A 436 48.59 15.48 13.02
N PRO A 437 49.05 16.39 13.93
CA PRO A 437 49.33 17.77 13.54
C PRO A 437 50.38 17.81 12.42
N ALA A 438 50.01 18.47 11.32
CA ALA A 438 50.89 18.64 10.14
C ALA A 438 50.48 19.92 9.38
N PRO A 439 51.31 20.44 8.48
CA PRO A 439 50.88 21.51 7.56
C PRO A 439 49.63 21.10 6.76
N ARG A 440 48.80 22.08 6.45
CA ARG A 440 47.61 21.87 5.59
C ARG A 440 47.98 21.15 4.30
N GLY A 441 47.12 20.26 3.85
CA GLY A 441 47.32 19.51 2.61
C GLY A 441 48.22 18.26 2.76
N ILE A 442 48.85 18.03 3.91
CA ILE A 442 49.70 16.84 4.15
C ILE A 442 48.91 15.62 4.65
N PRO A 443 48.00 15.74 5.63
CA PRO A 443 47.20 14.59 6.07
C PRO A 443 46.34 14.04 4.92
N GLN A 444 46.29 12.71 4.81
CA GLN A 444 45.49 12.02 3.79
C GLN A 444 44.27 11.39 4.45
N ILE A 445 43.10 11.93 4.14
CA ILE A 445 41.83 11.49 4.70
C ILE A 445 41.05 10.85 3.56
N GLU A 446 40.93 9.53 3.58
CA GLU A 446 40.15 8.76 2.63
C GLU A 446 38.68 8.80 3.05
N VAL A 447 37.83 9.39 2.23
CA VAL A 447 36.36 9.35 2.40
C VAL A 447 35.80 8.33 1.43
N THR A 448 35.05 7.37 1.98
CA THR A 448 34.45 6.27 1.23
C THR A 448 32.94 6.34 1.33
N PHE A 449 32.28 6.28 0.20
CA PHE A 449 30.84 6.06 0.07
C PHE A 449 30.58 4.62 -0.33
N ASP A 450 29.73 3.92 0.41
CA ASP A 450 29.32 2.54 0.18
C ASP A 450 27.79 2.49 0.13
N ILE A 451 27.25 2.21 -1.05
CA ILE A 451 25.80 2.14 -1.30
C ILE A 451 25.42 0.68 -1.48
N ASP A 452 24.50 0.19 -0.65
CA ASP A 452 24.02 -1.18 -0.75
C ASP A 452 23.00 -1.35 -1.90
N ALA A 453 22.55 -2.59 -2.11
CA ALA A 453 21.57 -2.91 -3.12
C ALA A 453 20.15 -2.31 -2.84
N ASN A 454 19.88 -1.81 -1.64
CA ASN A 454 18.65 -1.11 -1.27
C ASN A 454 18.74 0.40 -1.50
N GLY A 455 19.91 0.90 -1.92
CA GLY A 455 20.20 2.31 -2.07
C GLY A 455 20.50 3.03 -0.74
N ILE A 456 20.82 2.28 0.33
CA ILE A 456 21.17 2.85 1.62
C ILE A 456 22.67 3.19 1.62
N VAL A 457 22.98 4.41 2.05
CA VAL A 457 24.32 5.00 1.97
C VAL A 457 25.04 4.90 3.32
N ASN A 458 26.25 4.33 3.31
CA ASN A 458 27.19 4.38 4.41
C ASN A 458 28.39 5.23 3.99
N VAL A 459 28.83 6.12 4.86
CA VAL A 459 30.00 6.96 4.61
C VAL A 459 31.02 6.75 5.72
N SER A 460 32.27 6.49 5.35
CA SER A 460 33.39 6.45 6.30
C SER A 460 34.47 7.45 5.92
N ALA A 461 35.19 7.92 6.92
CA ALA A 461 36.40 8.72 6.76
C ALA A 461 37.54 8.13 7.58
N LYS A 462 38.68 7.93 6.93
CA LYS A 462 39.87 7.33 7.53
C LYS A 462 41.09 8.19 7.30
N ASP A 463 41.80 8.55 8.37
CA ASP A 463 43.13 9.12 8.27
C ASP A 463 44.14 8.01 7.96
N LEU A 464 44.75 8.06 6.79
CA LEU A 464 45.70 7.05 6.34
C LEU A 464 47.04 7.11 7.12
N GLY A 465 47.36 8.25 7.74
CA GLY A 465 48.56 8.44 8.54
C GLY A 465 48.47 7.79 9.93
N THR A 466 47.34 7.95 10.61
CA THR A 466 47.15 7.42 11.98
C THR A 466 46.32 6.12 11.99
N GLY A 467 45.66 5.78 10.90
CA GLY A 467 44.74 4.64 10.79
C GLY A 467 43.41 4.84 11.51
N LYS A 468 43.14 6.02 12.08
CA LYS A 468 41.86 6.33 12.73
C LYS A 468 40.75 6.45 11.71
N GLU A 469 39.61 5.90 12.06
CA GLU A 469 38.44 5.86 11.18
C GLU A 469 37.16 6.21 11.95
N GLN A 470 36.28 6.91 11.30
CA GLN A 470 34.89 7.17 11.73
C GLN A 470 33.95 6.89 10.57
N HIS A 471 32.74 6.48 10.89
CA HIS A 471 31.72 6.21 9.91
C HIS A 471 30.37 6.74 10.36
N ILE A 472 29.51 7.03 9.40
CA ILE A 472 28.10 7.28 9.61
C ILE A 472 27.30 6.42 8.62
N THR A 473 26.34 5.68 9.15
CA THR A 473 25.24 5.20 8.33
C THR A 473 24.28 6.37 8.21
N ILE A 474 23.95 6.76 6.98
CA ILE A 474 23.08 7.89 6.76
C ILE A 474 21.69 7.55 7.30
N THR A 475 21.43 8.02 8.49
CA THR A 475 20.11 8.04 9.09
C THR A 475 19.76 9.51 9.20
N ALA A 476 18.91 10.02 8.29
CA ALA A 476 18.51 11.43 8.38
C ALA A 476 17.97 11.73 9.78
N GLY A 477 18.16 12.95 10.26
CA GLY A 477 17.77 13.37 11.63
C GLY A 477 16.27 13.23 11.96
N SER A 478 15.48 12.70 11.04
CA SER A 478 14.06 12.34 11.18
C SER A 478 13.84 10.84 11.42
N ASN A 479 14.88 9.99 11.38
CA ASN A 479 14.73 8.56 11.59
C ASN A 479 14.60 8.25 13.08
N MET A 480 13.79 7.25 13.38
CA MET A 480 13.61 6.75 14.73
C MET A 480 14.92 6.12 15.22
N SER A 481 15.25 6.30 16.50
CA SER A 481 16.35 5.56 17.10
C SER A 481 16.02 4.07 17.20
N ASP A 482 17.02 3.19 17.30
CA ASP A 482 16.78 1.75 17.48
C ASP A 482 15.89 1.48 18.69
N SER A 483 16.05 2.23 19.80
CA SER A 483 15.19 2.12 20.98
C SER A 483 13.74 2.57 20.72
N ASP A 484 13.51 3.57 19.86
CA ASP A 484 12.18 4.00 19.48
C ASP A 484 11.52 3.01 18.51
N ILE A 485 12.32 2.40 17.62
CA ILE A 485 11.85 1.31 16.75
C ILE A 485 11.45 0.10 17.60
N GLU A 486 12.27 -0.32 18.58
CA GLU A 486 11.93 -1.42 19.49
C GLU A 486 10.66 -1.14 20.31
N LYS A 487 10.47 0.09 20.79
CA LYS A 487 9.23 0.52 21.42
C LYS A 487 8.04 0.42 20.47
N ALA A 488 8.19 0.94 19.26
CA ALA A 488 7.14 0.90 18.26
C ALA A 488 6.78 -0.53 17.84
N VAL A 489 7.76 -1.45 17.76
CA VAL A 489 7.54 -2.89 17.52
C VAL A 489 6.71 -3.50 18.63
N LYS A 490 7.03 -3.20 19.91
CA LYS A 490 6.25 -3.72 21.05
C LYS A 490 4.81 -3.19 21.04
N GLU A 491 4.65 -1.89 20.87
CA GLU A 491 3.31 -1.28 20.77
C GLU A 491 2.52 -1.86 19.60
N ALA A 492 3.16 -2.09 18.46
CA ALA A 492 2.53 -2.69 17.29
C ALA A 492 2.06 -4.13 17.55
N ALA A 493 2.86 -4.94 18.27
CA ALA A 493 2.51 -6.31 18.64
C ALA A 493 1.37 -6.36 19.68
N GLU A 494 1.31 -5.39 20.61
CA GLU A 494 0.20 -5.25 21.57
C GLU A 494 -1.12 -4.94 20.85
N PHE A 495 -1.09 -4.04 19.86
CA PHE A 495 -2.27 -3.75 19.03
C PHE A 495 -2.70 -4.94 18.17
N GLU A 496 -1.75 -5.68 17.59
CA GLU A 496 -2.06 -6.90 16.82
C GLU A 496 -2.79 -7.94 17.69
N ALA A 497 -2.34 -8.12 18.95
CA ALA A 497 -3.00 -9.03 19.89
C ALA A 497 -4.40 -8.56 20.26
N GLN A 498 -4.61 -7.24 20.43
CA GLN A 498 -5.93 -6.66 20.70
C GLN A 498 -6.86 -6.81 19.49
N ASP A 499 -6.38 -6.49 18.29
CA ASP A 499 -7.15 -6.60 17.06
C ASP A 499 -7.58 -8.06 16.79
N LYS A 500 -6.71 -9.04 17.09
CA LYS A 500 -7.04 -10.46 16.98
C LYS A 500 -8.16 -10.87 17.93
N LYS A 501 -8.07 -10.49 19.21
CA LYS A 501 -9.11 -10.77 20.21
C LYS A 501 -10.45 -10.16 19.81
N ARG A 502 -10.41 -8.94 19.29
CA ARG A 502 -11.61 -8.24 18.83
C ARG A 502 -12.25 -8.94 17.63
N LYS A 503 -11.45 -9.38 16.67
CA LYS A 503 -11.94 -10.16 15.52
C LYS A 503 -12.62 -11.45 16.01
N GLU A 504 -11.99 -12.18 16.92
CA GLU A 504 -12.57 -13.39 17.53
C GLU A 504 -13.90 -13.10 18.26
N ALA A 505 -14.02 -11.95 18.91
CA ALA A 505 -15.26 -11.52 19.58
C ALA A 505 -16.39 -11.22 18.57
N ILE A 506 -16.07 -10.54 17.46
CA ILE A 506 -17.02 -10.24 16.38
C ILE A 506 -17.47 -11.53 15.69
N GLU A 507 -16.54 -12.42 15.37
CA GLU A 507 -16.84 -13.72 14.76
C GLU A 507 -17.76 -14.56 15.66
N ALA A 508 -17.44 -14.68 16.96
CA ALA A 508 -18.27 -15.40 17.93
C ALA A 508 -19.69 -14.81 18.01
N ARG A 509 -19.81 -13.47 17.99
CA ARG A 509 -21.08 -12.78 17.96
C ARG A 509 -21.90 -13.09 16.70
N ASN A 510 -21.28 -12.95 15.52
CA ASN A 510 -21.97 -13.17 14.25
C ASN A 510 -22.43 -14.62 14.09
N GLU A 511 -21.60 -15.58 14.54
CA GLU A 511 -21.98 -16.99 14.57
C GLU A 511 -23.14 -17.28 15.52
N ALA A 512 -23.13 -16.66 16.71
CA ALA A 512 -24.21 -16.82 17.69
C ALA A 512 -25.52 -16.22 17.18
N ASP A 513 -25.49 -15.02 16.59
CA ASP A 513 -26.65 -14.35 16.03
C ASP A 513 -27.26 -15.15 14.87
N SER A 514 -26.42 -15.63 13.96
CA SER A 514 -26.84 -16.52 12.86
C SER A 514 -27.46 -17.82 13.37
N PHE A 515 -26.88 -18.42 14.40
CA PHE A 515 -27.38 -19.66 14.97
C PHE A 515 -28.71 -19.45 15.73
N VAL A 516 -28.88 -18.34 16.43
CA VAL A 516 -30.16 -17.94 17.03
C VAL A 516 -31.24 -17.85 15.97
N PHE A 517 -30.97 -17.12 14.88
CA PHE A 517 -31.93 -16.97 13.78
C PHE A 517 -32.33 -18.32 13.15
N GLN A 518 -31.36 -19.21 12.89
CA GLN A 518 -31.60 -20.54 12.34
C GLN A 518 -32.43 -21.42 13.31
N THR A 519 -32.14 -21.34 14.61
CA THR A 519 -32.85 -22.12 15.63
C THR A 519 -34.29 -21.63 15.79
N GLU A 520 -34.55 -20.33 15.79
CA GLU A 520 -35.90 -19.76 15.80
C GLU A 520 -36.72 -20.20 14.58
N LYS A 521 -36.10 -20.13 13.40
CA LYS A 521 -36.74 -20.59 12.18
C LYS A 521 -37.08 -22.08 12.26
N ALA A 522 -36.15 -22.92 12.70
CA ALA A 522 -36.35 -24.35 12.86
C ALA A 522 -37.45 -24.69 13.87
N LEU A 523 -37.49 -24.00 15.02
CA LEU A 523 -38.56 -24.14 16.02
C LEU A 523 -39.96 -23.82 15.45
N ASN A 524 -40.04 -22.74 14.64
CA ASN A 524 -41.30 -22.35 14.01
C ASN A 524 -41.75 -23.36 12.93
N GLU A 525 -40.83 -23.92 12.17
CA GLU A 525 -41.14 -24.89 11.10
C GLU A 525 -41.53 -26.26 11.62
N VAL A 526 -40.90 -26.72 12.69
CA VAL A 526 -41.17 -28.04 13.26
C VAL A 526 -42.47 -28.07 14.09
N GLY A 527 -42.88 -26.94 14.66
CA GLY A 527 -44.15 -26.80 15.37
C GLY A 527 -44.31 -27.82 16.53
N ASP A 528 -45.48 -28.51 16.57
CA ASP A 528 -45.85 -29.44 17.65
C ASP A 528 -45.25 -30.83 17.55
N LYS A 529 -44.32 -31.06 16.62
CA LYS A 529 -43.70 -32.38 16.38
C LYS A 529 -42.47 -32.65 17.24
N VAL A 530 -42.01 -31.68 18.01
CA VAL A 530 -40.95 -31.81 19.01
C VAL A 530 -41.59 -31.92 20.39
N PRO A 531 -41.07 -32.79 21.31
CA PRO A 531 -41.56 -32.83 22.68
C PRO A 531 -41.56 -31.48 23.37
N GLU A 532 -42.58 -31.15 24.13
CA GLU A 532 -42.71 -29.87 24.80
C GLU A 532 -41.56 -29.57 25.77
N SER A 533 -40.98 -30.62 26.39
CA SER A 533 -39.77 -30.51 27.22
C SER A 533 -38.57 -29.98 26.44
N ASP A 534 -38.37 -30.47 25.21
CA ASP A 534 -37.25 -30.10 24.37
C ASP A 534 -37.42 -28.69 23.84
N LYS A 535 -38.64 -28.30 23.44
CA LYS A 535 -38.94 -26.90 23.06
C LYS A 535 -38.64 -25.92 24.17
N THR A 536 -39.10 -26.24 25.39
CA THR A 536 -38.90 -25.40 26.58
C THR A 536 -37.39 -25.22 26.86
N GLN A 537 -36.61 -26.28 26.74
CA GLN A 537 -35.17 -26.22 26.94
C GLN A 537 -34.48 -25.39 25.84
N VAL A 538 -34.80 -25.63 24.57
CA VAL A 538 -34.23 -24.84 23.45
C VAL A 538 -34.60 -23.38 23.57
N GLN A 539 -35.84 -23.05 23.93
CA GLN A 539 -36.25 -21.66 24.14
C GLN A 539 -35.50 -20.99 25.29
N ALA A 540 -35.26 -21.70 26.39
CA ALA A 540 -34.50 -21.18 27.53
C ALA A 540 -33.03 -20.89 27.13
N ASP A 541 -32.38 -21.82 26.41
CA ASP A 541 -31.01 -21.66 25.94
C ASP A 541 -30.90 -20.56 24.84
N LEU A 542 -31.90 -20.44 23.98
CA LEU A 542 -32.01 -19.42 22.96
C LEU A 542 -32.14 -18.00 23.59
N GLU A 543 -32.99 -17.84 24.62
CA GLU A 543 -33.12 -16.57 25.33
C GLU A 543 -31.83 -16.22 26.11
N ALA A 544 -31.09 -17.21 26.60
CA ALA A 544 -29.78 -16.98 27.23
C ALA A 544 -28.77 -16.41 26.25
N VAL A 545 -28.68 -16.95 25.00
CA VAL A 545 -27.80 -16.39 23.96
C VAL A 545 -28.23 -14.99 23.56
N LYS A 546 -29.53 -14.75 23.34
CA LYS A 546 -30.07 -13.42 23.01
C LYS A 546 -29.79 -12.38 24.09
N ALA A 547 -29.91 -12.74 25.35
CA ALA A 547 -29.62 -11.83 26.46
C ALA A 547 -28.16 -11.34 26.44
N ILE A 548 -27.22 -12.24 26.11
CA ILE A 548 -25.79 -11.86 25.96
C ILE A 548 -25.60 -10.96 24.74
N LEU A 549 -26.19 -11.30 23.59
CA LEU A 549 -26.14 -10.51 22.36
C LEU A 549 -26.69 -9.10 22.55
N GLU A 550 -27.83 -8.95 23.23
CA GLU A 550 -28.43 -7.64 23.49
C GLU A 550 -27.64 -6.83 24.53
N ARG A 551 -27.16 -7.45 25.62
CA ARG A 551 -26.29 -6.80 26.62
C ARG A 551 -25.02 -6.24 25.98
N THR A 552 -24.44 -6.91 24.99
CA THR A 552 -23.18 -6.56 24.36
C THR A 552 -23.34 -5.80 23.04
N LYS A 553 -24.56 -5.36 22.69
CA LYS A 553 -24.88 -4.78 21.38
C LYS A 553 -24.12 -3.49 21.07
N ASP A 554 -24.02 -2.60 22.06
CA ASP A 554 -23.47 -1.26 21.90
C ASP A 554 -22.10 -1.09 22.59
N GLN A 555 -21.46 -2.20 22.98
CA GLN A 555 -20.17 -2.18 23.66
C GLN A 555 -19.24 -3.27 23.12
N GLU A 556 -17.95 -3.06 23.31
CA GLU A 556 -16.94 -4.07 22.98
C GLU A 556 -17.06 -5.25 23.95
N MET A 557 -17.09 -6.48 23.41
CA MET A 557 -17.17 -7.68 24.23
C MET A 557 -15.84 -7.92 24.94
N SER A 558 -15.88 -8.11 26.25
CA SER A 558 -14.73 -8.59 27.02
C SER A 558 -14.42 -10.06 26.73
N ASP A 559 -13.20 -10.52 27.05
CA ASP A 559 -12.85 -11.95 26.94
C ASP A 559 -13.88 -12.84 27.68
N SER A 560 -14.37 -12.37 28.85
CA SER A 560 -15.41 -13.08 29.64
C SER A 560 -16.76 -13.12 28.91
N ASP A 561 -17.16 -12.06 28.19
CA ASP A 561 -18.40 -12.07 27.40
C ASP A 561 -18.31 -13.02 26.21
N VAL A 562 -17.15 -13.12 25.58
CA VAL A 562 -16.90 -14.06 24.48
C VAL A 562 -16.98 -15.50 24.95
N ASP A 563 -16.36 -15.81 26.08
CA ASP A 563 -16.41 -17.16 26.67
C ASP A 563 -17.83 -17.52 27.10
N GLU A 564 -18.56 -16.61 27.72
CA GLU A 564 -19.96 -16.79 28.10
C GLU A 564 -20.86 -17.02 26.88
N LEU A 565 -20.65 -16.24 25.80
CA LEU A 565 -21.41 -16.38 24.55
C LEU A 565 -21.14 -17.72 23.87
N LYS A 566 -19.87 -18.14 23.79
CA LYS A 566 -19.47 -19.45 23.23
C LYS A 566 -20.09 -20.61 24.03
N ALA A 567 -20.04 -20.52 25.36
CA ALA A 567 -20.64 -21.56 26.23
C ALA A 567 -22.17 -21.60 26.10
N ALA A 568 -22.84 -20.47 26.02
CA ALA A 568 -24.28 -20.39 25.81
C ALA A 568 -24.69 -20.93 24.41
N LYS A 569 -23.94 -20.59 23.36
CA LYS A 569 -24.14 -21.11 22.00
C LYS A 569 -23.95 -22.63 21.96
N GLU A 570 -22.97 -23.19 22.66
CA GLU A 570 -22.73 -24.62 22.72
C GLU A 570 -23.90 -25.36 23.39
N LYS A 571 -24.44 -24.82 24.51
CA LYS A 571 -25.66 -25.37 25.14
C LYS A 571 -26.85 -25.33 24.19
N LEU A 572 -27.06 -24.21 23.51
CA LEU A 572 -28.13 -24.09 22.51
C LEU A 572 -27.94 -25.08 21.38
N THR A 573 -26.70 -25.32 20.92
CA THR A 573 -26.39 -26.32 19.87
C THR A 573 -26.78 -27.73 20.32
N GLN A 574 -26.48 -28.09 21.58
CA GLN A 574 -26.82 -29.40 22.13
C GLN A 574 -28.33 -29.57 22.27
N SER A 575 -29.05 -28.58 22.83
CA SER A 575 -30.49 -28.67 23.01
C SER A 575 -31.26 -28.59 21.68
N ALA A 576 -30.79 -27.84 20.69
CA ALA A 576 -31.44 -27.69 19.39
C ALA A 576 -31.21 -28.89 18.45
N GLN A 577 -30.34 -29.83 18.78
CA GLN A 577 -30.03 -30.97 17.91
C GLN A 577 -31.28 -31.82 17.59
N SER A 578 -32.17 -32.03 18.54
CA SER A 578 -33.43 -32.73 18.34
C SER A 578 -34.37 -32.02 17.35
N VAL A 579 -34.40 -30.67 17.42
CA VAL A 579 -35.21 -29.83 16.53
C VAL A 579 -34.70 -29.90 15.09
N PHE A 580 -33.40 -29.72 14.90
CA PHE A 580 -32.80 -29.82 13.55
C PHE A 580 -32.96 -31.21 12.95
N THR A 581 -32.80 -32.30 13.71
CA THR A 581 -33.05 -33.66 13.25
C THR A 581 -34.47 -33.82 12.71
N LYS A 582 -35.47 -33.31 13.45
CA LYS A 582 -36.87 -33.34 13.04
C LYS A 582 -37.15 -32.51 11.78
N MET A 583 -36.50 -31.36 11.65
CA MET A 583 -36.60 -30.52 10.46
C MET A 583 -36.06 -31.24 9.21
N TYR A 584 -34.91 -31.88 9.33
CA TYR A 584 -34.33 -32.68 8.21
C TYR A 584 -35.21 -33.88 7.84
N GLU A 585 -35.77 -34.59 8.84
CA GLU A 585 -36.72 -35.71 8.60
C GLU A 585 -37.96 -35.20 7.83
N GLN A 586 -38.50 -34.02 8.14
CA GLN A 586 -39.63 -33.43 7.42
C GLN A 586 -39.27 -33.02 5.99
N ALA A 587 -38.11 -32.42 5.80
CA ALA A 587 -37.63 -32.04 4.46
C ALA A 587 -37.44 -33.26 3.57
N ALA A 588 -36.91 -34.38 4.11
CA ALA A 588 -36.75 -35.64 3.41
C ALA A 588 -38.11 -36.27 3.06
N GLN A 589 -39.11 -36.22 3.97
CA GLN A 589 -40.46 -36.72 3.71
C GLN A 589 -41.21 -35.86 2.65
N ALA A 590 -41.01 -34.55 2.65
CA ALA A 590 -41.61 -33.67 1.65
C ALA A 590 -41.05 -33.93 0.23
N GLN A 591 -39.75 -34.26 0.13
CA GLN A 591 -39.15 -34.68 -1.15
C GLN A 591 -39.63 -36.02 -1.65
N GLN A 592 -39.91 -36.99 -0.74
CA GLN A 592 -40.48 -38.27 -1.11
C GLN A 592 -41.98 -38.19 -1.51
N GLY A 593 -42.73 -37.23 -0.93
CA GLY A 593 -44.12 -36.96 -1.27
C GLY A 593 -44.31 -36.29 -2.64
N ALA A 594 -43.32 -35.59 -3.13
CA ALA A 594 -43.36 -34.91 -4.43
C ALA A 594 -43.06 -35.84 -5.63
N GLN A 595 -42.57 -37.08 -5.39
CA GLN A 595 -42.33 -38.10 -6.43
C GLN A 595 -43.52 -39.04 -6.66
N GLY A 596 -44.65 -38.83 -5.98
CA GLY A 596 -45.84 -39.72 -6.02
C GLY A 596 -47.02 -39.27 -6.91
N ALA A 597 -46.88 -38.27 -7.76
CA ALA A 597 -47.96 -37.81 -8.64
C ALA A 597 -47.47 -37.59 -10.08
N GLY A 598 -47.16 -38.65 -10.79
CA GLY A 598 -46.98 -38.63 -12.24
C GLY A 598 -48.01 -39.58 -12.92
N PRO A 599 -48.70 -39.17 -13.98
CA PRO A 599 -49.69 -40.01 -14.63
C PRO A 599 -49.07 -41.10 -15.47
N ASP A 600 -49.67 -42.29 -15.37
CA ASP A 600 -49.48 -43.45 -16.22
C ASP A 600 -49.49 -43.11 -17.71
N MET A 601 -48.42 -43.45 -18.42
CA MET A 601 -48.51 -43.78 -19.84
C MET A 601 -47.52 -44.92 -20.18
N ASN A 602 -48.10 -46.06 -20.40
CA ASN A 602 -47.54 -47.28 -20.96
C ASN A 602 -47.23 -47.09 -22.45
N ALA A 603 -45.99 -47.38 -22.90
CA ALA A 603 -45.71 -48.06 -24.19
C ALA A 603 -44.22 -48.28 -24.42
N GLN A 604 -43.85 -49.51 -24.22
CA GLN A 604 -43.15 -50.46 -25.11
C GLN A 604 -41.82 -50.13 -25.78
N ALA A 605 -40.83 -50.93 -25.38
CA ALA A 605 -39.81 -51.63 -26.17
C ALA A 605 -38.52 -50.92 -26.60
N GLY A 606 -37.42 -51.50 -26.18
CA GLY A 606 -36.29 -51.74 -27.06
C GLY A 606 -34.91 -51.35 -26.55
N GLY A 607 -34.22 -52.25 -25.90
CA GLY A 607 -32.87 -52.71 -26.25
C GLY A 607 -31.65 -51.89 -25.92
N SER A 608 -30.84 -52.50 -25.08
CA SER A 608 -29.35 -52.64 -25.10
C SER A 608 -28.44 -51.55 -24.54
N ASN A 609 -27.95 -51.84 -23.39
CA ASN A 609 -26.56 -52.11 -23.00
C ASN A 609 -25.49 -51.01 -22.96
N ALA A 610 -24.86 -50.95 -21.81
CA ALA A 610 -23.46 -50.70 -21.48
C ALA A 610 -22.98 -49.30 -21.10
N GLY A 611 -22.52 -49.20 -19.87
CA GLY A 611 -21.22 -48.59 -19.56
C GLY A 611 -21.20 -47.31 -18.71
N SER A 612 -21.06 -47.54 -17.43
CA SER A 612 -20.23 -46.80 -16.43
C SER A 612 -19.82 -45.34 -16.70
N SER A 613 -20.10 -44.46 -15.81
CA SER A 613 -19.20 -43.85 -14.82
C SER A 613 -19.88 -42.66 -14.15
N ALA A 614 -19.69 -42.59 -12.85
CA ALA A 614 -20.12 -41.48 -12.01
C ALA A 614 -19.31 -40.22 -12.31
N ASP A 615 -19.98 -39.08 -12.32
CA ASP A 615 -19.35 -37.79 -12.05
C ASP A 615 -20.36 -36.89 -11.31
N ASP A 616 -19.84 -36.31 -10.24
CA ASP A 616 -20.52 -35.39 -9.33
C ASP A 616 -20.91 -34.09 -10.03
N ASP A 617 -22.21 -33.78 -10.11
CA ASP A 617 -22.68 -32.47 -10.49
C ASP A 617 -22.91 -31.58 -9.24
N VAL A 618 -22.03 -30.62 -9.05
CA VAL A 618 -22.21 -29.50 -8.13
C VAL A 618 -23.14 -28.48 -8.79
N ILE A 619 -24.30 -28.23 -8.17
CA ILE A 619 -25.26 -27.23 -8.62
C ILE A 619 -24.82 -25.86 -8.10
N ASP A 620 -24.40 -24.99 -9.01
CA ASP A 620 -24.14 -23.57 -8.79
C ASP A 620 -25.46 -22.81 -8.59
N GLY A 621 -25.62 -22.19 -7.44
CA GLY A 621 -26.79 -21.38 -7.09
C GLY A 621 -26.58 -19.91 -7.48
N ASP A 622 -27.26 -19.48 -8.51
CA ASP A 622 -27.29 -18.12 -9.03
C ASP A 622 -28.12 -17.19 -8.09
N PHE A 623 -27.48 -16.27 -7.38
CA PHE A 623 -28.14 -15.20 -6.62
C PHE A 623 -28.18 -13.92 -7.46
N ARG A 624 -29.36 -13.51 -7.90
CA ARG A 624 -29.61 -12.16 -8.43
C ARG A 624 -30.00 -11.24 -7.29
N GLU A 625 -29.25 -10.15 -7.18
CA GLU A 625 -29.61 -8.98 -6.36
C GLU A 625 -30.85 -8.26 -6.90
N VAL A 626 -31.66 -7.77 -5.97
CA VAL A 626 -32.67 -6.72 -6.18
C VAL A 626 -32.22 -5.48 -5.43
#